data_1a26201d97415f1d0faea8f9dc343186
#
_entry.id   1a26201d97415f1d0faea8f9dc343186
#
_cell.length_a   1.000
_cell.length_b   1.000
_cell.length_c   1.000
_cell.angle_alpha   90.00
_cell.angle_beta   90.00
_cell.angle_gamma   90.00
#
_symmetry.space_group_name_H-M   'P 1'
#
loop_
_entity.id
_entity.type
_entity.pdbx_description
1 polymer ?
#
loop_
_entity_poly.entity_id
_entity_poly.type
_entity_poly.pdbx_seq_one_letter_code
_entity_poly.pdbx_strand_id
1 'polypeptide(L)'
;QYVSFSDIATGNADLCECKMLWCVTEGVMGLFDSRDPGDPAGGTADCARALGLPVVLVFNGRGMAGSVAALVAGFQLHAVRMGVRLVGAIANNVGSPRHADILRQALERANLPPLLGALPRREEWRLPERQLGLLPSEEAGTTSAWLDALAEMAEQHLDIDRLLALTTSKRPEAPAPLPSENVRPRRMGIAKDKAFCFYYEENERVLRSQGWEPVPFSPLADTALPIGIEALYLGGGYPEVFARELSRNAAMRENIRDFAARGGEIYAECGGYMYLCTTLEASEEAGGTRDDRRIWPMCGVIDATARMGGRIRSLGYREASMLSGAPFGLRH
;
A
#
# COMPACT_ATOMS: atom_id res chain seq x y z
N GLN A 1 2.94 -5.59 -11.17
CA GLN A 1 1.59 -5.96 -10.65
C GLN A 1 1.78 -6.26 -9.18
N TYR A 2 1.35 -5.38 -8.28
CA TYR A 2 1.35 -5.64 -6.86
C TYR A 2 0.28 -6.71 -6.59
N VAL A 3 0.71 -7.87 -6.13
CA VAL A 3 -0.20 -8.90 -5.65
C VAL A 3 -0.55 -8.51 -4.22
N SER A 4 -1.81 -8.24 -3.92
CA SER A 4 -2.23 -7.91 -2.57
C SER A 4 -2.05 -9.12 -1.64
N PHE A 5 -1.98 -8.88 -0.35
CA PHE A 5 -1.89 -9.93 0.67
C PHE A 5 -3.05 -10.93 0.58
N SER A 6 -4.23 -10.42 0.22
CA SER A 6 -5.44 -11.19 -0.01
C SER A 6 -5.31 -12.13 -1.21
N ASP A 7 -4.65 -11.71 -2.30
CA ASP A 7 -4.48 -12.54 -3.50
C ASP A 7 -3.61 -13.76 -3.24
N ILE A 8 -2.63 -13.64 -2.34
CA ILE A 8 -1.80 -14.76 -1.89
C ILE A 8 -2.60 -15.70 -1.00
N ALA A 9 -3.39 -15.17 -0.08
CA ALA A 9 -4.17 -15.95 0.88
C ALA A 9 -5.41 -16.58 0.24
N THR A 10 -6.03 -15.91 -0.74
CA THR A 10 -7.28 -16.36 -1.36
C THR A 10 -7.09 -17.34 -2.52
N GLY A 11 -5.84 -17.57 -2.95
CA GLY A 11 -5.56 -18.49 -4.06
C GLY A 11 -6.31 -18.13 -5.32
N ASN A 12 -6.29 -16.83 -5.69
CA ASN A 12 -7.01 -16.33 -6.85
C ASN A 12 -6.76 -17.23 -8.06
N ALA A 13 -7.81 -17.75 -8.69
CA ALA A 13 -7.71 -18.68 -9.81
C ALA A 13 -6.89 -18.11 -10.97
N ASP A 14 -6.94 -16.78 -11.18
CA ASP A 14 -6.17 -16.08 -12.20
C ASP A 14 -4.66 -16.09 -11.93
N LEU A 15 -4.23 -16.14 -10.64
CA LEU A 15 -2.84 -16.38 -10.29
C LEU A 15 -2.43 -17.85 -10.51
N CYS A 16 -3.39 -18.78 -10.60
CA CYS A 16 -3.13 -20.18 -10.95
C CYS A 16 -2.80 -20.37 -12.45
N GLU A 17 -3.33 -19.53 -13.32
CA GLU A 17 -3.00 -19.55 -14.76
C GLU A 17 -1.67 -18.89 -15.06
N CYS A 18 -1.29 -17.86 -14.28
CA CYS A 18 0.08 -17.38 -14.25
C CYS A 18 0.91 -18.41 -13.50
N LYS A 19 1.82 -19.08 -14.15
CA LYS A 19 2.85 -19.95 -13.55
C LYS A 19 3.83 -19.12 -12.71
N MET A 20 3.31 -18.30 -11.77
CA MET A 20 4.17 -17.56 -10.83
C MET A 20 4.82 -18.56 -9.90
N LEU A 21 6.12 -18.73 -10.06
CA LEU A 21 6.95 -19.58 -9.21
C LEU A 21 7.31 -18.88 -7.88
N TRP A 22 7.25 -17.54 -7.85
CA TRP A 22 7.69 -16.73 -6.73
C TRP A 22 6.81 -15.50 -6.52
N CYS A 23 6.59 -15.18 -5.25
CA CYS A 23 5.89 -13.96 -4.82
C CYS A 23 6.75 -13.20 -3.82
N VAL A 24 6.89 -11.90 -4.02
CA VAL A 24 7.56 -10.99 -3.09
C VAL A 24 6.52 -10.11 -2.44
N THR A 25 6.42 -10.19 -1.11
CA THR A 25 5.52 -9.36 -0.30
C THR A 25 6.34 -8.31 0.44
N GLU A 26 6.03 -7.04 0.21
CA GLU A 26 6.66 -5.92 0.92
C GLU A 26 5.96 -5.67 2.25
N GLY A 27 6.74 -5.50 3.33
CA GLY A 27 6.26 -4.95 4.60
C GLY A 27 6.42 -3.44 4.59
N VAL A 28 5.31 -2.73 4.57
CA VAL A 28 5.27 -1.26 4.43
C VAL A 28 5.90 -0.54 5.64
N MET A 29 5.70 -1.08 6.85
CA MET A 29 6.27 -0.55 8.09
C MET A 29 7.44 -1.44 8.56
N GLY A 30 8.12 -1.04 9.62
CA GLY A 30 9.13 -1.91 10.24
C GLY A 30 8.56 -3.28 10.60
N LEU A 31 9.41 -4.31 10.57
CA LEU A 31 8.97 -5.72 10.73
C LEU A 31 8.10 -5.95 11.97
N PHE A 32 8.40 -5.26 13.07
CA PHE A 32 7.70 -5.40 14.36
C PHE A 32 6.82 -4.20 14.70
N ASP A 33 6.68 -3.25 13.77
CA ASP A 33 5.79 -2.11 13.97
C ASP A 33 4.35 -2.55 13.74
N SER A 34 3.53 -2.41 14.76
CA SER A 34 2.14 -2.83 14.79
C SER A 34 1.26 -1.76 15.44
N ARG A 35 -0.03 -2.02 15.59
CA ARG A 35 -0.99 -1.10 16.20
C ARG A 35 -0.60 -0.70 17.62
N ASP A 36 -0.12 -1.67 18.40
CA ASP A 36 0.28 -1.49 19.78
C ASP A 36 1.68 -2.08 19.99
N PRO A 37 2.62 -1.39 20.63
CA PRO A 37 3.97 -1.92 20.88
C PRO A 37 4.01 -3.27 21.63
N GLY A 38 2.94 -3.63 22.32
CA GLY A 38 2.80 -4.91 23.02
C GLY A 38 2.02 -5.99 22.26
N ASP A 39 1.33 -5.63 21.17
CA ASP A 39 0.49 -6.54 20.37
C ASP A 39 1.03 -6.61 18.93
N PRO A 40 1.54 -7.77 18.47
CA PRO A 40 2.03 -7.92 17.11
C PRO A 40 0.93 -7.86 16.03
N ALA A 41 -0.34 -7.86 16.41
CA ALA A 41 -1.46 -7.96 15.49
C ALA A 41 -1.47 -6.86 14.41
N GLY A 42 -1.64 -7.29 13.17
CA GLY A 42 -1.75 -6.41 11.99
C GLY A 42 -0.42 -5.86 11.48
N GLY A 43 0.72 -6.16 12.10
CA GLY A 43 2.03 -5.76 11.60
C GLY A 43 2.62 -6.74 10.57
N THR A 44 3.74 -6.36 9.94
CA THR A 44 4.44 -7.19 8.93
C THR A 44 4.80 -8.57 9.47
N ALA A 45 5.28 -8.67 10.70
CA ALA A 45 5.63 -9.95 11.32
C ALA A 45 4.42 -10.86 11.54
N ASP A 46 3.28 -10.30 11.96
CA ASP A 46 2.03 -11.06 12.12
C ASP A 46 1.53 -11.61 10.80
N CYS A 47 1.58 -10.79 9.75
CA CYS A 47 1.26 -11.21 8.40
C CYS A 47 2.16 -12.34 7.91
N ALA A 48 3.49 -12.20 8.06
CA ALA A 48 4.44 -13.23 7.66
C ALA A 48 4.19 -14.55 8.42
N ARG A 49 3.89 -14.48 9.72
CA ARG A 49 3.54 -15.62 10.55
C ARG A 49 2.24 -16.29 10.09
N ALA A 50 1.19 -15.49 9.87
CA ALA A 50 -0.13 -16.00 9.44
C ALA A 50 -0.07 -16.73 8.09
N LEU A 51 0.78 -16.24 7.17
CA LEU A 51 0.99 -16.85 5.85
C LEU A 51 2.09 -17.93 5.83
N GLY A 52 2.82 -18.12 6.94
CA GLY A 52 3.95 -19.05 7.00
C GLY A 52 5.12 -18.65 6.10
N LEU A 53 5.25 -17.36 5.77
CA LEU A 53 6.27 -16.85 4.86
C LEU A 53 7.62 -16.64 5.56
N PRO A 54 8.75 -16.98 4.90
CA PRO A 54 10.07 -16.59 5.35
C PRO A 54 10.28 -15.10 5.13
N VAL A 55 11.03 -14.47 6.04
CA VAL A 55 11.33 -13.05 6.01
C VAL A 55 12.80 -12.82 5.66
N VAL A 56 13.05 -11.91 4.75
CA VAL A 56 14.38 -11.34 4.48
C VAL A 56 14.41 -9.91 5.00
N LEU A 57 15.29 -9.63 5.95
CA LEU A 57 15.43 -8.31 6.55
C LEU A 57 16.20 -7.37 5.64
N VAL A 58 15.59 -6.30 5.17
CA VAL A 58 16.29 -5.21 4.48
C VAL A 58 16.62 -4.11 5.49
N PHE A 59 17.87 -3.73 5.62
CA PHE A 59 18.32 -2.70 6.55
C PHE A 59 19.24 -1.67 5.91
N ASN A 60 19.30 -0.47 6.48
CA ASN A 60 20.23 0.55 6.04
C ASN A 60 21.64 0.28 6.60
N GLY A 61 22.56 -0.15 5.72
CA GLY A 61 23.94 -0.47 6.08
C GLY A 61 24.87 0.73 6.23
N ARG A 62 24.41 1.96 5.90
CA ARG A 62 25.24 3.16 5.93
C ARG A 62 25.85 3.40 7.31
N GLY A 63 27.18 3.50 7.37
CA GLY A 63 27.94 3.75 8.60
C GLY A 63 27.97 2.59 9.60
N MET A 64 27.50 1.41 9.22
CA MET A 64 27.55 0.22 10.04
C MET A 64 28.82 -0.61 9.76
N ALA A 65 29.30 -1.33 10.76
CA ALA A 65 30.33 -2.34 10.68
C ALA A 65 29.93 -3.54 11.55
N GLY A 66 30.70 -3.91 12.55
CA GLY A 66 30.37 -5.03 13.47
C GLY A 66 29.05 -4.88 14.24
N SER A 67 28.55 -3.66 14.41
CA SER A 67 27.24 -3.39 15.07
C SER A 67 26.04 -3.96 14.31
N VAL A 68 26.19 -4.31 13.03
CA VAL A 68 25.14 -5.00 12.26
C VAL A 68 24.77 -6.33 12.92
N ALA A 69 25.72 -7.02 13.54
CA ALA A 69 25.44 -8.27 14.25
C ALA A 69 24.45 -8.07 15.41
N ALA A 70 24.59 -6.98 16.19
CA ALA A 70 23.65 -6.66 17.27
C ALA A 70 22.26 -6.33 16.72
N LEU A 71 22.18 -5.58 15.61
CA LEU A 71 20.93 -5.26 14.94
C LEU A 71 20.20 -6.53 14.50
N VAL A 72 20.85 -7.37 13.69
CA VAL A 72 20.25 -8.58 13.12
C VAL A 72 19.92 -9.60 14.22
N ALA A 73 20.75 -9.73 15.25
CA ALA A 73 20.49 -10.58 16.40
C ALA A 73 19.21 -10.14 17.15
N GLY A 74 19.01 -8.84 17.33
CA GLY A 74 17.77 -8.29 17.93
C GLY A 74 16.55 -8.67 17.12
N PHE A 75 16.58 -8.45 15.81
CA PHE A 75 15.50 -8.86 14.90
C PHE A 75 15.25 -10.36 14.92
N GLN A 76 16.31 -11.19 14.90
CA GLN A 76 16.16 -12.64 14.97
C GLN A 76 15.54 -13.11 16.27
N LEU A 77 15.97 -12.55 17.41
CA LEU A 77 15.41 -12.88 18.71
C LEU A 77 13.91 -12.58 18.78
N HIS A 78 13.49 -11.41 18.29
CA HIS A 78 12.07 -11.04 18.21
C HIS A 78 11.30 -11.92 17.22
N ALA A 79 11.86 -12.19 16.05
CA ALA A 79 11.25 -13.05 15.05
C ALA A 79 10.94 -14.44 15.61
N VAL A 80 11.90 -15.05 16.31
CA VAL A 80 11.72 -16.36 16.96
C VAL A 80 10.57 -16.32 17.99
N ARG A 81 10.52 -15.28 18.83
CA ARG A 81 9.44 -15.10 19.82
C ARG A 81 8.05 -14.99 19.20
N MET A 82 7.97 -14.42 18.00
CA MET A 82 6.73 -14.24 17.26
C MET A 82 6.40 -15.40 16.30
N GLY A 83 7.23 -16.44 16.24
CA GLY A 83 7.06 -17.57 15.31
C GLY A 83 7.31 -17.20 13.85
N VAL A 84 8.14 -16.18 13.59
CA VAL A 84 8.54 -15.72 12.26
C VAL A 84 9.92 -16.26 11.92
N ARG A 85 10.11 -16.73 10.68
CA ARG A 85 11.38 -17.24 10.19
C ARG A 85 12.18 -16.13 9.49
N LEU A 86 13.16 -15.54 10.16
CA LEU A 86 14.13 -14.64 9.55
C LEU A 86 15.22 -15.49 8.88
N VAL A 87 15.25 -15.52 7.54
CA VAL A 87 16.11 -16.45 6.77
C VAL A 87 17.34 -15.81 6.17
N GLY A 88 17.40 -14.49 6.10
CA GLY A 88 18.52 -13.74 5.55
C GLY A 88 18.38 -12.24 5.75
N ALA A 89 19.41 -11.52 5.35
CA ALA A 89 19.42 -10.06 5.40
C ALA A 89 20.01 -9.47 4.12
N ILE A 90 19.56 -8.26 3.75
CA ILE A 90 20.09 -7.47 2.66
C ILE A 90 20.47 -6.10 3.22
N ALA A 91 21.70 -5.67 2.97
CA ALA A 91 22.17 -4.34 3.36
C ALA A 91 21.95 -3.35 2.21
N ASN A 92 21.20 -2.28 2.45
CA ASN A 92 21.08 -1.17 1.52
C ASN A 92 22.04 -0.03 1.87
N ASN A 93 22.36 0.84 0.92
CA ASN A 93 23.27 1.99 1.07
C ASN A 93 24.71 1.57 1.49
N VAL A 94 25.21 0.51 0.93
CA VAL A 94 26.59 0.03 1.18
C VAL A 94 27.58 0.88 0.39
N GLY A 95 28.66 1.30 1.06
CA GLY A 95 29.60 2.27 0.48
C GLY A 95 30.66 1.65 -0.46
N SER A 96 30.99 0.36 -0.31
CA SER A 96 32.01 -0.31 -1.11
C SER A 96 31.94 -1.84 -0.96
N PRO A 97 32.59 -2.62 -1.87
CA PRO A 97 32.69 -4.07 -1.72
C PRO A 97 33.37 -4.49 -0.38
N ARG A 98 34.39 -3.76 0.04
CA ARG A 98 35.06 -4.01 1.35
C ARG A 98 34.07 -3.79 2.52
N HIS A 99 33.19 -2.81 2.41
CA HIS A 99 32.15 -2.58 3.43
C HIS A 99 31.16 -3.76 3.45
N ALA A 100 30.75 -4.25 2.30
CA ALA A 100 29.90 -5.45 2.20
C ALA A 100 30.53 -6.66 2.88
N ASP A 101 31.85 -6.88 2.69
CA ASP A 101 32.58 -7.97 3.31
C ASP A 101 32.67 -7.83 4.84
N ILE A 102 32.85 -6.63 5.36
CA ILE A 102 32.80 -6.36 6.81
C ILE A 102 31.42 -6.75 7.40
N LEU A 103 30.34 -6.35 6.73
CA LEU A 103 29.00 -6.69 7.20
C LEU A 103 28.75 -8.21 7.13
N ARG A 104 29.15 -8.87 6.05
CA ARG A 104 29.05 -10.33 5.88
C ARG A 104 29.78 -11.08 6.98
N GLN A 105 31.05 -10.77 7.20
CA GLN A 105 31.86 -11.41 8.23
C GLN A 105 31.33 -11.19 9.64
N ALA A 106 30.73 -10.00 9.92
CA ALA A 106 30.15 -9.74 11.22
C ALA A 106 28.94 -10.65 11.50
N LEU A 107 28.07 -10.89 10.51
CA LEU A 107 26.94 -11.80 10.64
C LEU A 107 27.40 -13.27 10.75
N GLU A 108 28.36 -13.69 9.92
CA GLU A 108 28.91 -15.06 9.92
C GLU A 108 29.56 -15.41 11.28
N ARG A 109 30.38 -14.52 11.84
CA ARG A 109 31.03 -14.73 13.14
C ARG A 109 30.03 -14.81 14.29
N ALA A 110 28.89 -14.17 14.14
CA ALA A 110 27.81 -14.18 15.14
C ALA A 110 26.82 -15.35 14.92
N ASN A 111 27.01 -16.21 13.94
CA ASN A 111 26.05 -17.28 13.55
C ASN A 111 24.65 -16.77 13.29
N LEU A 112 24.53 -15.63 12.63
CA LEU A 112 23.29 -14.98 12.28
C LEU A 112 22.85 -15.33 10.84
N PRO A 113 21.58 -15.03 10.47
CA PRO A 113 21.12 -15.19 9.11
C PRO A 113 22.07 -14.52 8.10
N PRO A 114 22.34 -15.18 6.95
CA PRO A 114 23.35 -14.73 6.01
C PRO A 114 23.02 -13.38 5.38
N LEU A 115 24.07 -12.61 5.03
CA LEU A 115 23.92 -11.47 4.15
C LEU A 115 23.71 -11.95 2.71
N LEU A 116 22.50 -11.83 2.20
CA LEU A 116 22.10 -12.28 0.86
C LEU A 116 22.38 -11.22 -0.21
N GLY A 117 22.73 -10.02 0.20
CA GLY A 117 23.08 -8.97 -0.73
C GLY A 117 23.52 -7.67 -0.06
N ALA A 118 24.20 -6.83 -0.85
CA ALA A 118 24.69 -5.54 -0.43
C ALA A 118 24.50 -4.52 -1.57
N LEU A 119 23.45 -3.73 -1.48
CA LEU A 119 23.07 -2.77 -2.51
C LEU A 119 23.85 -1.46 -2.32
N PRO A 120 24.57 -0.98 -3.34
CA PRO A 120 25.29 0.28 -3.25
C PRO A 120 24.32 1.46 -3.25
N ARG A 121 24.80 2.58 -2.65
CA ARG A 121 24.03 3.83 -2.73
C ARG A 121 24.18 4.41 -4.14
N ARG A 122 23.05 4.59 -4.83
CA ARG A 122 22.96 5.19 -6.16
C ARG A 122 21.75 6.13 -6.23
N GLU A 123 21.96 7.36 -6.57
CA GLU A 123 20.88 8.36 -6.69
C GLU A 123 19.99 8.09 -7.92
N GLU A 124 20.54 7.49 -8.99
CA GLU A 124 19.81 7.11 -10.20
C GLU A 124 18.71 6.05 -9.95
N TRP A 125 18.78 5.34 -8.82
CA TRP A 125 17.79 4.31 -8.45
C TRP A 125 16.79 4.81 -7.40
N ARG A 126 16.86 6.08 -7.08
CA ARG A 126 15.91 6.69 -6.14
C ARG A 126 14.58 6.89 -6.82
N LEU A 127 13.54 6.28 -6.27
CA LEU A 127 12.16 6.54 -6.68
C LEU A 127 11.73 7.92 -6.16
N PRO A 128 11.04 8.71 -6.99
CA PRO A 128 10.43 9.94 -6.52
C PRO A 128 9.31 9.63 -5.51
N GLU A 129 9.26 10.42 -4.45
CA GLU A 129 8.33 10.26 -3.34
C GLU A 129 7.34 11.42 -3.30
N ARG A 130 6.11 11.15 -2.88
CA ARG A 130 5.09 12.12 -2.48
C ARG A 130 4.81 12.03 -0.99
N GLN A 131 3.93 12.91 -0.49
CA GLN A 131 3.59 13.02 0.93
C GLN A 131 3.01 11.72 1.53
N LEU A 132 2.35 10.89 0.74
CA LEU A 132 1.78 9.60 1.15
C LEU A 132 2.60 8.38 0.67
N GLY A 133 3.80 8.59 0.12
CA GLY A 133 4.65 7.53 -0.38
C GLY A 133 5.14 7.76 -1.81
N LEU A 134 5.33 6.67 -2.57
CA LEU A 134 5.84 6.71 -3.94
C LEU A 134 4.79 7.26 -4.92
N LEU A 135 5.28 7.79 -6.05
CA LEU A 135 4.42 8.12 -7.17
C LEU A 135 3.83 6.84 -7.77
N PRO A 136 2.58 6.88 -8.28
CA PRO A 136 2.05 5.80 -9.11
C PRO A 136 3.00 5.48 -10.27
N SER A 137 3.12 4.21 -10.66
CA SER A 137 4.06 3.77 -11.70
C SER A 137 3.89 4.51 -13.03
N GLU A 138 2.67 4.87 -13.37
CA GLU A 138 2.33 5.64 -14.57
C GLU A 138 2.88 7.07 -14.56
N GLU A 139 3.05 7.66 -13.37
CA GLU A 139 3.56 9.02 -13.19
C GLU A 139 5.06 9.04 -12.83
N ALA A 140 5.58 7.96 -12.25
CA ALA A 140 6.97 7.86 -11.80
C ALA A 140 7.98 7.80 -12.97
N GLY A 141 7.50 7.72 -14.22
CA GLY A 141 8.36 7.58 -15.39
C GLY A 141 9.12 6.25 -15.41
N THR A 142 8.60 5.23 -14.72
CA THR A 142 9.17 3.88 -14.71
C THR A 142 9.11 3.29 -16.12
N THR A 143 10.23 3.37 -16.83
CA THR A 143 10.37 2.78 -18.17
C THR A 143 10.82 1.32 -18.06
N SER A 144 10.58 0.53 -19.11
CA SER A 144 11.14 -0.83 -19.21
C SER A 144 12.66 -0.81 -19.00
N ALA A 145 13.37 0.14 -19.58
CA ALA A 145 14.81 0.28 -19.43
C ALA A 145 15.24 0.54 -17.97
N TRP A 146 14.44 1.27 -17.18
CA TRP A 146 14.71 1.49 -15.77
C TRP A 146 14.50 0.21 -14.95
N LEU A 147 13.45 -0.56 -15.27
CA LEU A 147 13.21 -1.87 -14.65
C LEU A 147 14.32 -2.89 -15.00
N ASP A 148 14.78 -2.89 -16.25
CA ASP A 148 15.89 -3.75 -16.68
C ASP A 148 17.17 -3.39 -15.92
N ALA A 149 17.48 -2.11 -15.76
CA ALA A 149 18.62 -1.65 -14.97
C ALA A 149 18.54 -2.04 -13.48
N LEU A 150 17.33 -2.02 -12.89
CA LEU A 150 17.12 -2.54 -11.53
C LEU A 150 17.30 -4.06 -11.45
N ALA A 151 16.84 -4.80 -12.45
CA ALA A 151 17.04 -6.25 -12.51
C ALA A 151 18.53 -6.60 -12.59
N GLU A 152 19.28 -5.94 -13.48
CA GLU A 152 20.73 -6.10 -13.56
C GLU A 152 21.43 -5.77 -12.24
N MET A 153 21.03 -4.70 -11.57
CA MET A 153 21.55 -4.33 -10.26
C MET A 153 21.25 -5.41 -9.21
N ALA A 154 20.05 -5.96 -9.22
CA ALA A 154 19.67 -7.03 -8.31
C ALA A 154 20.55 -8.30 -8.57
N GLU A 155 20.73 -8.70 -9.81
CA GLU A 155 21.57 -9.84 -10.18
C GLU A 155 23.05 -9.65 -9.80
N GLN A 156 23.56 -8.42 -9.90
CA GLN A 156 24.96 -8.11 -9.56
C GLN A 156 25.23 -8.05 -8.05
N HIS A 157 24.23 -7.71 -7.25
CA HIS A 157 24.41 -7.38 -5.83
C HIS A 157 23.69 -8.31 -4.86
N LEU A 158 22.80 -9.18 -5.34
CA LEU A 158 22.07 -10.16 -4.53
C LEU A 158 22.49 -11.59 -4.93
N ASP A 159 22.61 -12.44 -3.94
CA ASP A 159 22.73 -13.89 -4.14
C ASP A 159 21.32 -14.47 -4.38
N ILE A 160 20.87 -14.33 -5.62
CA ILE A 160 19.50 -14.70 -6.03
C ILE A 160 19.25 -16.19 -5.79
N ASP A 161 20.20 -17.08 -6.15
CA ASP A 161 20.03 -18.51 -5.98
C ASP A 161 19.85 -18.89 -4.51
N ARG A 162 20.65 -18.32 -3.63
CA ARG A 162 20.56 -18.54 -2.20
C ARG A 162 19.28 -17.94 -1.60
N LEU A 163 18.88 -16.75 -2.06
CA LEU A 163 17.64 -16.11 -1.68
C LEU A 163 16.46 -17.03 -2.02
N LEU A 164 16.39 -17.53 -3.24
CA LEU A 164 15.34 -18.45 -3.69
C LEU A 164 15.34 -19.75 -2.87
N ALA A 165 16.52 -20.33 -2.63
CA ALA A 165 16.63 -21.57 -1.84
C ALA A 165 16.15 -21.40 -0.39
N LEU A 166 16.44 -20.25 0.24
CA LEU A 166 16.04 -19.97 1.64
C LEU A 166 14.59 -19.53 1.79
N THR A 167 13.98 -19.02 0.73
CA THR A 167 12.61 -18.49 0.75
C THR A 167 11.56 -19.49 0.25
N THR A 168 11.94 -20.72 -0.05
CA THR A 168 10.98 -21.77 -0.37
C THR A 168 10.01 -21.99 0.78
N SER A 169 8.71 -21.89 0.49
CA SER A 169 7.61 -22.12 1.44
C SER A 169 6.54 -23.01 0.81
N LYS A 170 5.72 -23.64 1.66
CA LYS A 170 4.53 -24.32 1.17
C LYS A 170 3.51 -23.27 0.73
N ARG A 171 2.88 -23.50 -0.41
CA ARG A 171 1.76 -22.67 -0.84
C ARG A 171 0.68 -22.68 0.25
N PRO A 172 0.16 -21.53 0.70
CA PRO A 172 -1.01 -21.47 1.55
C PRO A 172 -2.19 -22.19 0.88
N GLU A 173 -3.00 -22.89 1.67
CA GLU A 173 -4.27 -23.41 1.15
C GLU A 173 -5.17 -22.25 0.74
N ALA A 174 -5.76 -22.37 -0.44
CA ALA A 174 -6.73 -21.39 -0.89
C ALA A 174 -7.90 -21.35 0.10
N PRO A 175 -8.30 -20.16 0.59
CA PRO A 175 -9.49 -20.07 1.42
C PRO A 175 -10.71 -20.56 0.65
N ALA A 176 -11.71 -21.03 1.38
CA ALA A 176 -12.97 -21.40 0.78
C ALA A 176 -13.54 -20.24 -0.05
N PRO A 177 -14.16 -20.51 -1.18
CA PRO A 177 -14.83 -19.48 -1.97
C PRO A 177 -15.78 -18.67 -1.07
N LEU A 178 -15.77 -17.36 -1.21
CA LEU A 178 -16.75 -16.53 -0.51
C LEU A 178 -18.15 -16.95 -0.94
N PRO A 179 -19.09 -17.13 0.02
CA PRO A 179 -20.46 -17.48 -0.32
C PRO A 179 -21.02 -16.37 -1.24
N SER A 180 -21.46 -16.78 -2.43
CA SER A 180 -22.19 -15.90 -3.34
C SER A 180 -23.65 -15.94 -2.91
N GLU A 181 -24.17 -14.85 -2.39
CA GLU A 181 -25.60 -14.73 -2.21
C GLU A 181 -26.26 -14.51 -3.57
N ASN A 182 -27.31 -15.30 -3.87
CA ASN A 182 -28.16 -15.11 -5.06
C ASN A 182 -29.06 -13.85 -4.86
N VAL A 183 -28.44 -12.71 -4.75
CA VAL A 183 -29.12 -11.41 -4.62
C VAL A 183 -29.10 -10.73 -5.99
N ARG A 184 -30.16 -9.98 -6.30
CA ARG A 184 -30.17 -9.09 -7.46
C ARG A 184 -28.91 -8.22 -7.43
N PRO A 185 -28.11 -8.18 -8.50
CA PRO A 185 -26.91 -7.36 -8.55
C PRO A 185 -27.26 -5.89 -8.28
N ARG A 186 -26.67 -5.34 -7.23
CA ARG A 186 -26.74 -3.91 -6.88
C ARG A 186 -25.54 -3.21 -7.52
N ARG A 187 -25.73 -2.02 -8.05
CA ARG A 187 -24.64 -1.30 -8.74
C ARG A 187 -23.99 -0.30 -7.82
N MET A 188 -22.66 -0.36 -7.70
CA MET A 188 -21.84 0.56 -6.91
C MET A 188 -20.93 1.37 -7.82
N GLY A 189 -21.10 2.68 -7.84
CA GLY A 189 -20.17 3.59 -8.53
C GLY A 189 -18.83 3.64 -7.81
N ILE A 190 -17.75 3.33 -8.50
CA ILE A 190 -16.39 3.42 -7.94
C ILE A 190 -15.63 4.55 -8.63
N ALA A 191 -15.21 5.57 -7.87
CA ALA A 191 -14.37 6.64 -8.38
C ALA A 191 -12.99 6.07 -8.76
N LYS A 192 -12.65 6.06 -10.05
CA LYS A 192 -11.41 5.41 -10.51
C LYS A 192 -10.76 6.23 -11.62
N ASP A 193 -9.77 7.04 -11.24
CA ASP A 193 -8.92 7.85 -12.12
C ASP A 193 -7.60 8.23 -11.42
N LYS A 194 -6.84 9.17 -11.97
CA LYS A 194 -5.57 9.61 -11.40
C LYS A 194 -5.70 10.26 -10.01
N ALA A 195 -6.85 10.86 -9.69
CA ALA A 195 -7.11 11.44 -8.39
C ALA A 195 -7.56 10.39 -7.35
N PHE A 196 -8.12 9.27 -7.81
CA PHE A 196 -8.65 8.18 -6.99
C PHE A 196 -8.15 6.84 -7.52
N CYS A 197 -6.98 6.40 -7.06
CA CYS A 197 -6.26 5.24 -7.62
C CYS A 197 -5.89 4.17 -6.58
N PHE A 198 -6.20 4.36 -5.30
CA PHE A 198 -5.86 3.40 -4.26
C PHE A 198 -6.99 2.38 -4.06
N TYR A 199 -6.99 1.35 -4.89
CA TYR A 199 -7.93 0.24 -4.82
C TYR A 199 -7.18 -1.08 -4.85
N TYR A 200 -7.64 -2.01 -4.02
CA TYR A 200 -7.22 -3.40 -4.09
C TYR A 200 -8.23 -4.18 -4.92
N GLU A 201 -7.73 -4.99 -5.84
CA GLU A 201 -8.56 -5.85 -6.68
C GLU A 201 -9.42 -6.79 -5.84
N GLU A 202 -8.89 -7.23 -4.70
CA GLU A 202 -9.61 -8.05 -3.73
C GLU A 202 -10.84 -7.34 -3.15
N ASN A 203 -10.81 -6.02 -2.93
CA ASN A 203 -11.99 -5.28 -2.48
C ASN A 203 -13.12 -5.38 -3.51
N GLU A 204 -12.79 -5.23 -4.81
CA GLU A 204 -13.78 -5.41 -5.88
C GLU A 204 -14.29 -6.85 -5.95
N ARG A 205 -13.41 -7.85 -5.74
CA ARG A 205 -13.79 -9.26 -5.69
C ARG A 205 -14.77 -9.54 -4.55
N VAL A 206 -14.49 -9.01 -3.36
CA VAL A 206 -15.38 -9.10 -2.20
C VAL A 206 -16.72 -8.42 -2.48
N LEU A 207 -16.73 -7.22 -3.05
CA LEU A 207 -17.96 -6.54 -3.44
C LEU A 207 -18.80 -7.38 -4.40
N ARG A 208 -18.17 -7.96 -5.44
CA ARG A 208 -18.89 -8.84 -6.38
C ARG A 208 -19.47 -10.09 -5.68
N SER A 209 -18.74 -10.69 -4.75
CA SER A 209 -19.22 -11.85 -3.99
C SER A 209 -20.44 -11.52 -3.10
N GLN A 210 -20.56 -10.27 -2.69
CA GLN A 210 -21.70 -9.75 -1.91
C GLN A 210 -22.83 -9.18 -2.79
N GLY A 211 -22.82 -9.48 -4.08
CA GLY A 211 -23.88 -9.08 -5.02
C GLY A 211 -23.76 -7.65 -5.54
N TRP A 212 -22.62 -6.98 -5.36
CA TRP A 212 -22.38 -5.68 -5.95
C TRP A 212 -21.73 -5.78 -7.34
N GLU A 213 -22.19 -4.96 -8.27
CA GLU A 213 -21.54 -4.70 -9.56
C GLU A 213 -20.73 -3.41 -9.46
N PRO A 214 -19.39 -3.47 -9.37
CA PRO A 214 -18.54 -2.28 -9.41
C PRO A 214 -18.61 -1.60 -10.77
N VAL A 215 -19.00 -0.33 -10.80
CA VAL A 215 -19.12 0.49 -12.02
C VAL A 215 -18.15 1.66 -11.92
N PRO A 216 -17.01 1.66 -12.62
CA PRO A 216 -16.05 2.74 -12.55
C PRO A 216 -16.61 4.02 -13.16
N PHE A 217 -16.22 5.17 -12.57
CA PHE A 217 -16.42 6.50 -13.12
C PHE A 217 -15.25 7.40 -12.76
N SER A 218 -15.05 8.47 -13.53
CA SER A 218 -13.94 9.40 -13.34
C SER A 218 -14.44 10.75 -12.80
N PRO A 219 -14.19 11.09 -11.54
CA PRO A 219 -14.43 12.44 -11.05
C PRO A 219 -13.72 13.55 -11.81
N LEU A 220 -12.61 13.26 -12.48
CA LEU A 220 -11.87 14.21 -13.31
C LEU A 220 -12.50 14.43 -14.69
N ALA A 221 -13.05 13.37 -15.30
CA ALA A 221 -13.46 13.41 -16.71
C ALA A 221 -14.97 13.33 -16.93
N ASP A 222 -15.69 12.54 -16.12
CA ASP A 222 -17.14 12.36 -16.30
C ASP A 222 -17.91 13.54 -15.69
N THR A 223 -19.05 13.87 -16.31
CA THR A 223 -19.91 14.96 -15.83
C THR A 223 -21.09 14.49 -15.00
N ALA A 224 -21.33 13.18 -14.93
CA ALA A 224 -22.42 12.58 -14.17
C ALA A 224 -22.03 11.20 -13.65
N LEU A 225 -22.69 10.78 -12.58
CA LEU A 225 -22.59 9.44 -12.04
C LEU A 225 -23.18 8.41 -13.01
N PRO A 226 -22.69 7.16 -13.01
CA PRO A 226 -23.25 6.09 -13.82
C PRO A 226 -24.75 5.87 -13.49
N ILE A 227 -25.53 5.56 -14.52
CA ILE A 227 -26.99 5.36 -14.35
C ILE A 227 -27.26 4.11 -13.50
N GLY A 228 -28.21 4.22 -12.58
CA GLY A 228 -28.73 3.09 -11.81
C GLY A 228 -27.80 2.61 -10.69
N ILE A 229 -26.84 3.43 -10.24
CA ILE A 229 -26.06 3.12 -9.04
C ILE A 229 -26.89 3.30 -7.78
N GLU A 230 -26.67 2.44 -6.80
CA GLU A 230 -27.34 2.43 -5.49
C GLU A 230 -26.40 2.86 -4.36
N ALA A 231 -25.08 2.75 -4.58
CA ALA A 231 -24.06 3.21 -3.64
C ALA A 231 -22.85 3.80 -4.38
N LEU A 232 -22.03 4.56 -3.65
CA LEU A 232 -20.74 5.11 -4.10
C LEU A 232 -19.60 4.59 -3.22
N TYR A 233 -18.50 4.24 -3.86
CA TYR A 233 -17.21 4.02 -3.21
C TYR A 233 -16.19 5.02 -3.75
N LEU A 234 -15.75 5.94 -2.87
CA LEU A 234 -14.73 6.95 -3.14
C LEU A 234 -13.47 6.56 -2.35
N GLY A 235 -12.54 5.91 -3.00
CA GLY A 235 -11.31 5.41 -2.38
C GLY A 235 -10.25 6.47 -2.18
N GLY A 236 -9.06 6.03 -1.80
CA GLY A 236 -7.89 6.88 -1.64
C GLY A 236 -7.26 7.30 -2.96
N GLY A 237 -6.33 8.22 -2.87
CA GLY A 237 -5.58 8.76 -3.99
C GLY A 237 -4.98 10.12 -3.66
N TYR A 238 -4.86 10.97 -4.68
CA TYR A 238 -4.21 12.28 -4.59
C TYR A 238 -5.13 13.43 -5.03
N PRO A 239 -6.28 13.64 -4.40
CA PRO A 239 -7.20 14.72 -4.78
C PRO A 239 -6.57 16.11 -4.61
N GLU A 240 -5.59 16.26 -3.73
CA GLU A 240 -4.85 17.52 -3.55
C GLU A 240 -3.99 17.89 -4.75
N VAL A 241 -3.50 16.91 -5.49
CA VAL A 241 -2.72 17.11 -6.72
C VAL A 241 -3.62 17.57 -7.86
N PHE A 242 -4.86 17.08 -7.88
CA PHE A 242 -5.86 17.35 -8.91
C PHE A 242 -6.98 18.28 -8.41
N ALA A 243 -6.73 19.05 -7.34
CA ALA A 243 -7.75 19.89 -6.71
C ALA A 243 -8.37 20.91 -7.65
N ARG A 244 -7.58 21.47 -8.55
CA ARG A 244 -8.01 22.43 -9.58
C ARG A 244 -8.98 21.78 -10.57
N GLU A 245 -8.63 20.61 -11.10
CA GLU A 245 -9.43 19.87 -12.06
C GLU A 245 -10.73 19.38 -11.42
N LEU A 246 -10.66 18.79 -10.25
CA LEU A 246 -11.83 18.36 -9.47
C LEU A 246 -12.76 19.53 -9.16
N SER A 247 -12.20 20.70 -8.80
CA SER A 247 -12.98 21.90 -8.51
C SER A 247 -13.72 22.45 -9.74
N ARG A 248 -13.11 22.29 -10.94
CA ARG A 248 -13.71 22.75 -12.19
C ARG A 248 -14.87 21.85 -12.66
N ASN A 249 -14.86 20.59 -12.29
CA ASN A 249 -15.94 19.67 -12.63
C ASN A 249 -17.15 19.86 -11.70
N ALA A 250 -17.82 21.01 -11.81
CA ALA A 250 -18.98 21.36 -10.99
C ALA A 250 -20.12 20.36 -11.16
N ALA A 251 -20.37 19.89 -12.39
CA ALA A 251 -21.44 18.94 -12.69
C ALA A 251 -21.29 17.63 -11.89
N MET A 252 -20.10 17.03 -11.86
CA MET A 252 -19.86 15.81 -11.09
C MET A 252 -20.01 16.07 -9.59
N ARG A 253 -19.47 17.17 -9.07
CA ARG A 253 -19.58 17.52 -7.64
C ARG A 253 -21.03 17.71 -7.21
N GLU A 254 -21.85 18.38 -8.01
CA GLU A 254 -23.27 18.55 -7.79
C GLU A 254 -24.01 17.21 -7.85
N ASN A 255 -23.67 16.35 -8.82
CA ASN A 255 -24.27 15.03 -8.97
C ASN A 255 -24.03 14.14 -7.75
N ILE A 256 -22.81 14.16 -7.18
CA ILE A 256 -22.49 13.45 -5.94
C ILE A 256 -23.24 14.04 -4.74
N ARG A 257 -23.30 15.37 -4.64
CA ARG A 257 -24.06 16.04 -3.58
C ARG A 257 -25.54 15.68 -3.62
N ASP A 258 -26.14 15.71 -4.80
CA ASP A 258 -27.53 15.33 -5.00
C ASP A 258 -27.78 13.86 -4.70
N PHE A 259 -26.85 12.98 -5.04
CA PHE A 259 -26.90 11.57 -4.69
C PHE A 259 -26.96 11.39 -3.16
N ALA A 260 -26.07 12.06 -2.43
CA ALA A 260 -26.07 12.06 -0.96
C ALA A 260 -27.35 12.65 -0.37
N ALA A 261 -27.83 13.79 -0.91
CA ALA A 261 -29.04 14.46 -0.44
C ALA A 261 -30.32 13.61 -0.61
N ARG A 262 -30.34 12.72 -1.60
CA ARG A 262 -31.43 11.74 -1.79
C ARG A 262 -31.28 10.48 -0.92
N GLY A 263 -30.32 10.44 -0.01
CA GLY A 263 -30.09 9.30 0.88
C GLY A 263 -29.28 8.16 0.25
N GLY A 264 -28.53 8.44 -0.83
CA GLY A 264 -27.62 7.48 -1.44
C GLY A 264 -26.50 7.08 -0.46
N GLU A 265 -26.18 5.80 -0.39
CA GLU A 265 -25.12 5.28 0.47
C GLU A 265 -23.74 5.63 -0.13
N ILE A 266 -22.86 6.22 0.68
CA ILE A 266 -21.50 6.59 0.26
C ILE A 266 -20.49 6.04 1.26
N TYR A 267 -19.55 5.22 0.78
CA TYR A 267 -18.35 4.90 1.49
C TYR A 267 -17.20 5.75 0.93
N ALA A 268 -16.48 6.46 1.81
CA ALA A 268 -15.36 7.30 1.40
C ALA A 268 -14.20 7.18 2.40
N GLU A 269 -13.00 7.04 1.87
CA GLU A 269 -11.79 6.95 2.66
C GLU A 269 -10.69 7.85 2.09
N CYS A 270 -9.78 8.35 2.96
CA CYS A 270 -8.61 9.13 2.58
C CYS A 270 -8.95 10.26 1.58
N GLY A 271 -8.49 10.17 0.33
CA GLY A 271 -8.78 11.14 -0.73
C GLY A 271 -10.27 11.29 -1.06
N GLY A 272 -11.02 10.20 -1.04
CA GLY A 272 -12.47 10.22 -1.23
C GLY A 272 -13.20 11.02 -0.15
N TYR A 273 -12.77 10.89 1.11
CA TYR A 273 -13.31 11.72 2.19
C TYR A 273 -13.01 13.21 1.97
N MET A 274 -11.79 13.54 1.55
CA MET A 274 -11.39 14.92 1.24
C MET A 274 -12.26 15.53 0.13
N TYR A 275 -12.59 14.74 -0.89
CA TYR A 275 -13.44 15.17 -2.00
C TYR A 275 -14.91 15.40 -1.58
N LEU A 276 -15.40 14.69 -0.57
CA LEU A 276 -16.75 14.92 -0.01
C LEU A 276 -16.84 16.17 0.86
N CYS A 277 -15.73 16.73 1.34
CA CYS A 277 -15.72 17.97 2.12
C CYS A 277 -16.28 19.15 1.32
N THR A 278 -16.58 20.25 2.00
CA THR A 278 -16.99 21.51 1.35
C THR A 278 -15.84 22.08 0.53
N THR A 279 -14.63 22.06 1.08
CA THR A 279 -13.43 22.60 0.43
C THR A 279 -12.19 21.78 0.73
N LEU A 280 -11.21 21.88 -0.17
CA LEU A 280 -9.86 21.34 -0.02
C LEU A 280 -8.84 22.47 -0.12
N GLU A 281 -8.03 22.66 0.92
CA GLU A 281 -6.89 23.58 0.90
C GLU A 281 -5.64 22.83 0.42
N ALA A 282 -5.23 23.10 -0.82
CA ALA A 282 -4.10 22.47 -1.48
C ALA A 282 -3.29 23.50 -2.31
N SER A 283 -2.05 23.16 -2.65
CA SER A 283 -1.25 23.99 -3.56
C SER A 283 -1.85 24.03 -4.96
N GLU A 284 -1.59 25.11 -5.71
CA GLU A 284 -2.06 25.23 -7.10
C GLU A 284 -1.32 24.27 -8.03
N GLU A 285 -0.07 23.98 -7.73
CA GLU A 285 0.77 23.04 -8.47
C GLU A 285 1.12 21.83 -7.61
N ALA A 286 1.25 20.66 -8.23
CA ALA A 286 1.70 19.45 -7.57
C ALA A 286 3.11 19.67 -6.97
N GLY A 287 3.22 19.57 -5.64
CA GLY A 287 4.48 19.81 -4.92
C GLY A 287 4.76 21.27 -4.56
N GLY A 288 3.81 22.18 -4.78
CA GLY A 288 3.89 23.59 -4.43
C GLY A 288 4.10 23.85 -2.93
N THR A 289 4.58 25.05 -2.60
CA THR A 289 4.89 25.49 -1.24
C THR A 289 3.63 25.85 -0.44
N ARG A 290 3.79 26.13 0.86
CA ARG A 290 2.69 26.60 1.72
C ARG A 290 2.09 27.92 1.26
N ASP A 291 2.89 28.78 0.63
CA ASP A 291 2.48 30.13 0.22
C ASP A 291 1.61 30.10 -1.05
N ASP A 292 1.63 29.01 -1.82
CA ASP A 292 0.84 28.81 -3.04
C ASP A 292 -0.51 28.10 -2.80
N ARG A 293 -0.92 27.94 -1.55
CA ARG A 293 -2.16 27.23 -1.22
C ARG A 293 -3.38 28.07 -1.55
N ARG A 294 -4.34 27.38 -2.13
CA ARG A 294 -5.68 27.88 -2.43
C ARG A 294 -6.73 26.99 -1.83
N ILE A 295 -7.94 27.54 -1.69
CA ILE A 295 -9.12 26.82 -1.24
C ILE A 295 -9.92 26.44 -2.48
N TRP A 296 -10.05 25.13 -2.70
CA TRP A 296 -10.74 24.58 -3.86
C TRP A 296 -12.11 24.03 -3.41
N PRO A 297 -13.22 24.43 -4.08
CA PRO A 297 -14.52 23.86 -3.78
C PRO A 297 -14.58 22.38 -4.16
N MET A 298 -15.11 21.56 -3.24
CA MET A 298 -15.31 20.12 -3.40
C MET A 298 -16.81 19.77 -3.38
N CYS A 299 -17.20 18.51 -3.14
CA CYS A 299 -18.60 18.11 -3.26
C CYS A 299 -19.53 18.80 -2.25
N GLY A 300 -19.06 19.14 -1.04
CA GLY A 300 -19.88 19.79 -0.02
C GLY A 300 -20.96 18.88 0.58
N VAL A 301 -20.68 17.57 0.63
CA VAL A 301 -21.52 16.60 1.35
C VAL A 301 -21.24 16.68 2.85
N ILE A 302 -19.98 16.90 3.19
CA ILE A 302 -19.49 17.02 4.57
C ILE A 302 -19.11 18.50 4.81
N ASP A 303 -19.72 19.14 5.80
CA ASP A 303 -19.40 20.53 6.17
C ASP A 303 -18.06 20.62 6.91
N ALA A 304 -17.00 20.49 6.13
CA ALA A 304 -15.63 20.53 6.60
C ALA A 304 -14.68 21.05 5.51
N THR A 305 -13.51 21.56 5.94
CA THR A 305 -12.39 21.88 5.05
C THR A 305 -11.28 20.87 5.26
N ALA A 306 -10.95 20.11 4.24
CA ALA A 306 -9.74 19.27 4.22
C ALA A 306 -8.50 20.14 4.00
N ARG A 307 -7.47 19.98 4.84
CA ARG A 307 -6.23 20.77 4.77
C ARG A 307 -5.02 19.88 4.69
N MET A 308 -4.21 20.06 3.63
CA MET A 308 -2.93 19.39 3.51
C MET A 308 -1.91 20.05 4.44
N GLY A 309 -1.49 19.32 5.48
CA GLY A 309 -0.47 19.78 6.43
C GLY A 309 0.94 19.65 5.86
N GLY A 310 1.88 20.54 6.25
CA GLY A 310 3.32 20.38 5.92
C GLY A 310 4.03 19.35 6.80
N ARG A 311 3.32 18.67 7.71
CA ARG A 311 3.82 17.58 8.56
C ARG A 311 2.70 16.58 8.75
N ILE A 312 3.04 15.30 8.75
CA ILE A 312 2.14 14.22 9.16
C ILE A 312 1.74 14.49 10.61
N ARG A 313 0.45 14.70 10.86
CA ARG A 313 -0.08 14.97 12.21
C ARG A 313 -0.42 13.70 12.96
N SER A 314 -0.77 12.65 12.25
CA SER A 314 -1.18 11.38 12.83
C SER A 314 -0.82 10.26 11.86
N LEU A 315 0.10 9.41 12.25
CA LEU A 315 0.45 8.18 11.58
C LEU A 315 0.19 7.02 12.53
N GLY A 316 -0.34 5.93 12.03
CA GLY A 316 -0.54 4.69 12.79
C GLY A 316 -1.93 4.11 12.59
N TYR A 317 -2.09 2.90 13.08
CA TYR A 317 -3.34 2.15 13.02
C TYR A 317 -4.48 2.88 13.76
N ARG A 318 -5.69 2.74 13.25
CA ARG A 318 -6.91 3.29 13.84
C ARG A 318 -7.97 2.20 13.91
N GLU A 319 -8.81 2.28 14.90
CA GLU A 319 -10.01 1.47 15.02
C GLU A 319 -11.23 2.38 14.83
N ALA A 320 -12.07 2.03 13.86
CA ALA A 320 -13.33 2.71 13.65
C ALA A 320 -14.45 1.93 14.32
N SER A 321 -15.26 2.61 15.15
CA SER A 321 -16.41 2.02 15.82
C SER A 321 -17.66 2.76 15.41
N MET A 322 -18.71 2.01 15.07
CA MET A 322 -20.03 2.61 14.77
C MET A 322 -20.68 3.08 16.06
N LEU A 323 -21.13 4.33 16.11
CA LEU A 323 -21.80 4.91 17.27
C LEU A 323 -23.18 4.32 17.53
N SER A 324 -23.81 3.68 16.54
CA SER A 324 -25.20 3.19 16.56
C SER A 324 -25.35 1.68 16.72
N GLY A 325 -24.34 0.96 17.22
CA GLY A 325 -24.45 -0.48 17.49
C GLY A 325 -24.61 -1.40 16.28
N ALA A 326 -24.40 -0.91 15.06
CA ALA A 326 -24.34 -1.73 13.87
C ALA A 326 -23.08 -2.61 13.87
N PRO A 327 -23.10 -3.85 13.32
CA PRO A 327 -22.07 -4.87 13.48
C PRO A 327 -20.79 -4.62 12.65
N PHE A 328 -20.45 -3.41 12.28
CA PHE A 328 -19.24 -3.10 11.51
C PHE A 328 -18.15 -2.50 12.40
N GLY A 329 -17.32 -3.37 12.96
CA GLY A 329 -15.99 -2.98 13.38
C GLY A 329 -15.07 -3.05 12.15
N LEU A 330 -14.80 -1.93 11.47
CA LEU A 330 -13.69 -1.83 10.52
C LEU A 330 -12.40 -1.75 11.33
N ARG A 331 -11.59 -2.79 11.26
CA ARG A 331 -10.22 -2.77 11.78
C ARG A 331 -9.28 -2.47 10.62
N HIS A 332 -8.60 -1.36 10.68
CA HIS A 332 -7.51 -1.02 9.79
C HIS A 332 -6.21 -0.98 10.55
#